data_90998979736c6a5cf334ea72b551603c
#
_entry.id   90998979736c6a5cf334ea72b551603c
#
_cell.length_a   1.000
_cell.length_b   1.000
_cell.length_c   1.000
_cell.angle_alpha   90.00
_cell.angle_beta   90.00
_cell.angle_gamma   90.00
#
_symmetry.space_group_name_H-M   'P 1'
#
loop_
_entity.id
_entity.type
_entity.pdbx_description
1 polymer ?
#
loop_
_entity_poly.entity_id
_entity_poly.type
_entity_poly.pdbx_seq_one_letter_code
_entity_poly.pdbx_strand_id
1 'polypeptide(L)'
;FSIQANRAEVLFVDYIVEHLTIKGRAGIIVPEGVIFQSNNAYTQLRKKLVEDGLFAVVSLPAGVFNPYAGVKTSVLLFDNEISKKTKSFLFLKIQNDGFDLGAQRREHNKNDLPLASEVIKKYKTALSDDKVFEFNESEKQIAHLVSKEKIIATGDYNLSGDRYKGTVAPINQKWPMEELGEYVELNRGVVYSKK
;
A
#
# COMPACT_ATOMS: atom_id res chain seq x y z
N PHE A 1 7.58 -5.79 -22.45
CA PHE A 1 7.41 -6.00 -21.00
C PHE A 1 8.73 -6.42 -20.40
N SER A 2 9.17 -5.78 -19.35
CA SER A 2 10.39 -6.16 -18.62
C SER A 2 10.14 -7.38 -17.70
N ILE A 3 8.88 -7.65 -17.36
CA ILE A 3 8.47 -8.72 -16.47
C ILE A 3 7.69 -9.78 -17.25
N GLN A 4 8.09 -11.04 -17.11
CA GLN A 4 7.32 -12.16 -17.64
C GLN A 4 6.26 -12.59 -16.63
N ALA A 5 4.99 -12.46 -16.99
CA ALA A 5 3.87 -12.82 -16.15
C ALA A 5 2.66 -13.31 -16.97
N ASN A 6 1.89 -14.22 -16.38
CA ASN A 6 0.60 -14.66 -16.92
C ASN A 6 -0.58 -13.87 -16.31
N ARG A 7 -0.29 -12.80 -15.59
CA ARG A 7 -1.27 -11.95 -14.91
C ARG A 7 -1.34 -10.60 -15.59
N ALA A 8 -2.50 -10.29 -16.12
CA ALA A 8 -2.74 -9.05 -16.88
C ALA A 8 -2.43 -7.80 -16.03
N GLU A 9 -2.81 -7.80 -14.75
CA GLU A 9 -2.55 -6.68 -13.83
C GLU A 9 -1.05 -6.39 -13.67
N VAL A 10 -0.19 -7.41 -13.67
CA VAL A 10 1.28 -7.21 -13.61
C VAL A 10 1.77 -6.55 -14.88
N LEU A 11 1.34 -7.06 -16.05
CA LEU A 11 1.77 -6.55 -17.35
C LEU A 11 1.29 -5.12 -17.59
N PHE A 12 0.05 -4.80 -17.21
CA PHE A 12 -0.47 -3.43 -17.38
C PHE A 12 0.25 -2.43 -16.48
N VAL A 13 0.54 -2.78 -15.23
CA VAL A 13 1.29 -1.89 -14.34
C VAL A 13 2.71 -1.69 -14.84
N ASP A 14 3.40 -2.76 -15.25
CA ASP A 14 4.74 -2.71 -15.85
C ASP A 14 4.76 -1.80 -17.10
N TYR A 15 3.81 -2.00 -18.01
CA TYR A 15 3.68 -1.21 -19.22
C TYR A 15 3.46 0.29 -18.94
N ILE A 16 2.54 0.62 -18.02
CA ILE A 16 2.26 2.02 -17.67
C ILE A 16 3.52 2.69 -17.12
N VAL A 17 4.24 2.03 -16.20
CA VAL A 17 5.44 2.59 -15.58
C VAL A 17 6.55 2.80 -16.59
N GLU A 18 6.76 1.86 -17.52
CA GLU A 18 7.76 1.97 -18.60
C GLU A 18 7.49 3.14 -19.55
N HIS A 19 6.22 3.50 -19.74
CA HIS A 19 5.82 4.56 -20.67
C HIS A 19 5.61 5.93 -20.00
N LEU A 20 5.85 6.05 -18.70
CA LEU A 20 5.84 7.35 -18.05
C LEU A 20 6.99 8.22 -18.54
N THR A 21 6.67 9.41 -18.99
CA THR A 21 7.68 10.42 -19.35
C THR A 21 8.48 10.89 -18.13
N ILE A 22 9.53 11.68 -18.32
CA ILE A 22 10.38 12.21 -17.24
C ILE A 22 9.57 12.96 -16.16
N LYS A 23 8.49 13.64 -16.57
CA LYS A 23 7.53 14.33 -15.67
C LYS A 23 6.19 13.60 -15.58
N GLY A 24 6.18 12.33 -15.97
CA GLY A 24 4.99 11.51 -16.03
C GLY A 24 4.40 11.25 -14.65
N ARG A 25 3.07 11.17 -14.60
CA ARG A 25 2.27 10.84 -13.42
C ARG A 25 1.27 9.75 -13.78
N ALA A 26 1.02 8.86 -12.84
CA ALA A 26 -0.05 7.88 -12.97
C ALA A 26 -0.70 7.59 -11.62
N GLY A 27 -1.98 7.22 -11.68
CA GLY A 27 -2.70 6.62 -10.56
C GLY A 27 -3.30 5.30 -11.04
N ILE A 28 -2.92 4.19 -10.42
CA ILE A 28 -3.31 2.85 -10.88
C ILE A 28 -3.98 2.12 -9.74
N ILE A 29 -5.22 1.66 -9.96
CA ILE A 29 -5.91 0.79 -9.02
C ILE A 29 -5.50 -0.64 -9.29
N VAL A 30 -5.03 -1.32 -8.25
CA VAL A 30 -4.58 -2.70 -8.32
C VAL A 30 -5.24 -3.57 -7.25
N PRO A 31 -5.46 -4.86 -7.51
CA PRO A 31 -5.89 -5.79 -6.47
C PRO A 31 -4.79 -5.96 -5.41
N GLU A 32 -5.19 -6.27 -4.19
CA GLU A 32 -4.29 -6.41 -3.03
C GLU A 32 -3.14 -7.42 -3.29
N GLY A 33 -3.35 -8.41 -4.15
CA GLY A 33 -2.31 -9.36 -4.55
C GLY A 33 -1.04 -8.71 -5.09
N VAL A 34 -1.15 -7.61 -5.84
CA VAL A 34 0.01 -6.84 -6.33
C VAL A 34 0.84 -6.31 -5.16
N ILE A 35 0.20 -5.96 -4.06
CA ILE A 35 0.81 -5.32 -2.90
C ILE A 35 1.70 -6.29 -2.10
N PHE A 36 1.28 -7.57 -1.94
CA PHE A 36 1.97 -8.46 -0.99
C PHE A 36 2.21 -9.91 -1.46
N GLN A 37 1.60 -10.39 -2.55
CA GLN A 37 1.81 -11.80 -2.97
C GLN A 37 3.28 -12.10 -3.25
N SER A 38 3.72 -13.30 -2.81
CA SER A 38 5.14 -13.69 -2.81
C SER A 38 5.63 -14.37 -4.10
N ASN A 39 4.77 -14.53 -5.14
CA ASN A 39 5.26 -15.12 -6.37
C ASN A 39 6.23 -14.18 -7.11
N ASN A 40 7.10 -14.78 -7.92
CA ASN A 40 8.22 -14.08 -8.55
C ASN A 40 7.80 -12.86 -9.37
N ALA A 41 6.74 -12.95 -10.19
CA ALA A 41 6.30 -11.85 -11.04
C ALA A 41 5.85 -10.63 -10.22
N TYR A 42 5.10 -10.83 -9.13
CA TYR A 42 4.69 -9.75 -8.25
C TYR A 42 5.88 -9.14 -7.48
N THR A 43 6.82 -9.97 -7.04
CA THR A 43 8.03 -9.48 -6.35
C THR A 43 8.91 -8.66 -7.30
N GLN A 44 9.11 -9.11 -8.53
CA GLN A 44 9.85 -8.35 -9.55
C GLN A 44 9.15 -7.03 -9.88
N LEU A 45 7.81 -7.05 -10.04
CA LEU A 45 7.05 -5.84 -10.25
C LEU A 45 7.27 -4.84 -9.10
N ARG A 46 7.03 -5.26 -7.85
CA ARG A 46 7.22 -4.37 -6.69
C ARG A 46 8.64 -3.82 -6.58
N LYS A 47 9.66 -4.65 -6.87
CA LYS A 47 11.04 -4.17 -6.94
C LYS A 47 11.16 -2.99 -7.90
N LYS A 48 10.68 -3.15 -9.14
CA LYS A 48 10.67 -2.10 -10.14
C LYS A 48 9.90 -0.85 -9.67
N LEU A 49 8.72 -1.02 -9.09
CA LEU A 49 7.91 0.10 -8.59
C LEU A 49 8.61 0.89 -7.47
N VAL A 50 9.35 0.21 -6.60
CA VAL A 50 10.12 0.84 -5.52
C VAL A 50 11.29 1.65 -6.08
N GLU A 51 11.87 1.20 -7.18
CA GLU A 51 12.99 1.86 -7.87
C GLU A 51 12.50 3.01 -8.77
N ASP A 52 11.32 2.85 -9.42
CA ASP A 52 10.82 3.71 -10.50
C ASP A 52 9.49 4.39 -10.17
N GLY A 53 9.53 5.68 -9.90
CA GLY A 53 8.38 6.59 -9.98
C GLY A 53 7.32 6.49 -8.88
N LEU A 54 7.18 5.35 -8.17
CA LEU A 54 6.22 5.22 -7.08
C LEU A 54 6.61 6.15 -5.91
N PHE A 55 5.65 6.90 -5.36
CA PHE A 55 5.86 7.72 -4.18
C PHE A 55 4.81 7.52 -3.08
N ALA A 56 3.64 6.99 -3.41
CA ALA A 56 2.60 6.73 -2.43
C ALA A 56 1.74 5.50 -2.78
N VAL A 57 1.22 4.86 -1.74
CA VAL A 57 0.28 3.74 -1.80
C VAL A 57 -0.93 4.05 -0.93
N VAL A 58 -2.14 4.01 -1.51
CA VAL A 58 -3.39 4.24 -0.80
C VAL A 58 -4.17 2.93 -0.72
N SER A 59 -4.25 2.33 0.46
CA SER A 59 -5.05 1.13 0.69
C SER A 59 -6.52 1.50 0.84
N LEU A 60 -7.40 0.92 0.03
CA LEU A 60 -8.83 1.11 0.07
C LEU A 60 -9.51 -0.03 0.85
N PRO A 61 -10.67 0.20 1.48
CA PRO A 61 -11.41 -0.86 2.15
C PRO A 61 -11.97 -1.88 1.13
N ALA A 62 -12.14 -3.13 1.58
CA ALA A 62 -12.83 -4.13 0.79
C ALA A 62 -14.29 -3.69 0.52
N GLY A 63 -14.79 -3.94 -0.69
CA GLY A 63 -16.15 -3.58 -1.06
C GLY A 63 -16.33 -2.14 -1.59
N VAL A 64 -15.26 -1.36 -1.71
CA VAL A 64 -15.31 -0.01 -2.32
C VAL A 64 -15.92 -0.02 -3.73
N PHE A 65 -15.75 -1.11 -4.45
CA PHE A 65 -16.28 -1.30 -5.81
C PHE A 65 -17.52 -2.19 -5.89
N ASN A 66 -18.20 -2.43 -4.76
CA ASN A 66 -19.47 -3.13 -4.76
C ASN A 66 -20.54 -2.37 -5.57
N PRO A 67 -21.43 -3.06 -6.29
CA PRO A 67 -21.60 -4.52 -6.36
C PRO A 67 -20.69 -5.23 -7.38
N TYR A 68 -19.84 -4.51 -8.10
CA TYR A 68 -19.06 -5.06 -9.22
C TYR A 68 -17.87 -5.90 -8.76
N ALA A 69 -17.21 -5.52 -7.68
CA ALA A 69 -16.08 -6.25 -7.12
C ALA A 69 -15.97 -6.04 -5.61
N GLY A 70 -15.97 -7.14 -4.85
CA GLY A 70 -15.73 -7.11 -3.39
C GLY A 70 -14.27 -7.18 -2.98
N VAL A 71 -13.34 -7.26 -3.94
CA VAL A 71 -11.91 -7.45 -3.68
C VAL A 71 -11.31 -6.18 -3.09
N LYS A 72 -10.48 -6.35 -2.06
CA LYS A 72 -9.69 -5.25 -1.53
C LYS A 72 -8.67 -4.77 -2.57
N THR A 73 -8.56 -3.47 -2.71
CA THR A 73 -7.70 -2.82 -3.71
C THR A 73 -6.82 -1.76 -3.08
N SER A 74 -5.79 -1.37 -3.80
CA SER A 74 -4.95 -0.21 -3.45
C SER A 74 -4.75 0.68 -4.68
N VAL A 75 -4.54 1.98 -4.45
CA VAL A 75 -4.12 2.91 -5.49
C VAL A 75 -2.62 3.12 -5.38
N LEU A 76 -1.90 2.83 -6.45
CA LEU A 76 -0.49 3.16 -6.62
C LEU A 76 -0.37 4.53 -7.27
N LEU A 77 0.35 5.45 -6.63
CA LEU A 77 0.55 6.82 -7.13
C LEU A 77 1.99 7.02 -7.58
N PHE A 78 2.14 7.38 -8.84
CA PHE A 78 3.42 7.62 -9.50
C PHE A 78 3.59 9.10 -9.82
N ASP A 79 4.79 9.60 -9.60
CA ASP A 79 5.25 10.91 -10.04
C ASP A 79 6.77 10.88 -10.14
N ASN A 80 7.29 10.90 -11.38
CA ASN A 80 8.72 10.72 -11.65
C ASN A 80 9.60 11.88 -11.12
N GLU A 81 9.05 13.06 -10.91
CA GLU A 81 9.78 14.17 -10.27
C GLU A 81 9.83 13.99 -8.74
N ILE A 82 8.69 13.67 -8.14
CA ILE A 82 8.56 13.50 -6.68
C ILE A 82 9.32 12.27 -6.19
N SER A 83 9.24 11.15 -6.91
CA SER A 83 9.91 9.90 -6.51
C SER A 83 11.43 10.01 -6.42
N LYS A 84 12.05 10.91 -7.20
CA LYS A 84 13.48 11.19 -7.17
C LYS A 84 13.90 12.03 -5.96
N LYS A 85 12.98 12.82 -5.42
CA LYS A 85 13.21 13.69 -4.27
C LYS A 85 12.97 12.98 -2.93
N THR A 86 12.12 11.96 -2.91
CA THR A 86 11.80 11.27 -1.66
C THR A 86 12.62 10.01 -1.43
N LYS A 87 13.05 9.83 -0.17
CA LYS A 87 13.65 8.59 0.34
C LYS A 87 12.63 7.69 1.04
N SER A 88 11.35 8.10 1.10
CA SER A 88 10.30 7.38 1.80
C SER A 88 9.03 7.31 0.94
N PHE A 89 8.29 6.22 1.09
CA PHE A 89 6.94 6.10 0.54
C PHE A 89 5.91 6.60 1.52
N LEU A 90 4.91 7.31 1.00
CA LEU A 90 3.73 7.69 1.75
C LEU A 90 2.70 6.55 1.68
N PHE A 91 2.36 5.97 2.82
CA PHE A 91 1.28 5.00 2.95
C PHE A 91 0.05 5.64 3.56
N LEU A 92 -1.10 5.47 2.90
CA LEU A 92 -2.40 5.91 3.41
C LEU A 92 -3.34 4.70 3.51
N LYS A 93 -4.18 4.71 4.55
CA LYS A 93 -5.19 3.69 4.78
C LYS A 93 -6.55 4.36 4.90
N ILE A 94 -7.40 4.13 3.91
CA ILE A 94 -8.78 4.60 3.88
C ILE A 94 -9.65 3.54 4.55
N GLN A 95 -10.40 3.94 5.55
CA GLN A 95 -11.38 3.08 6.21
C GLN A 95 -12.79 3.38 5.74
N ASN A 96 -13.06 4.67 5.43
CA ASN A 96 -14.35 5.15 5.01
C ASN A 96 -14.20 6.01 3.75
N ASP A 97 -14.96 5.71 2.73
CA ASP A 97 -14.96 6.43 1.45
C ASP A 97 -16.24 7.26 1.22
N GLY A 98 -17.04 7.47 2.25
CA GLY A 98 -18.30 8.21 2.19
C GLY A 98 -19.51 7.32 1.91
N PHE A 99 -19.33 6.00 1.78
CA PHE A 99 -20.41 5.07 1.44
C PHE A 99 -20.32 3.79 2.27
N ASP A 100 -21.47 3.16 2.51
CA ASP A 100 -21.51 1.80 3.05
C ASP A 100 -20.77 0.83 2.11
N LEU A 101 -20.05 -0.12 2.69
CA LEU A 101 -19.31 -1.13 1.92
C LEU A 101 -20.19 -2.30 1.44
N GLY A 102 -21.51 -2.22 1.66
CA GLY A 102 -22.50 -3.16 1.16
C GLY A 102 -22.79 -3.02 -0.33
N ALA A 103 -23.62 -3.93 -0.88
CA ALA A 103 -23.95 -3.95 -2.31
C ALA A 103 -24.65 -2.67 -2.81
N GLN A 104 -25.40 -1.97 -1.96
CA GLN A 104 -26.14 -0.77 -2.35
C GLN A 104 -25.34 0.53 -2.23
N ARG A 105 -24.18 0.51 -1.60
CA ARG A 105 -23.30 1.69 -1.50
C ARG A 105 -24.05 2.96 -1.07
N ARG A 106 -24.76 2.91 0.06
CA ARG A 106 -25.51 4.06 0.59
C ARG A 106 -24.56 5.09 1.16
N GLU A 107 -24.79 6.35 0.85
CA GLU A 107 -23.96 7.46 1.31
C GLU A 107 -24.05 7.66 2.83
N HIS A 108 -22.92 8.01 3.46
CA HIS A 108 -22.83 8.39 4.87
C HIS A 108 -21.74 9.45 5.11
N ASN A 109 -21.71 10.06 6.31
CA ASN A 109 -20.85 11.22 6.61
C ASN A 109 -19.37 10.88 6.88
N LYS A 110 -19.00 9.59 7.00
CA LYS A 110 -17.60 9.21 7.25
C LYS A 110 -16.86 9.09 5.93
N ASN A 111 -15.89 9.96 5.70
CA ASN A 111 -15.13 10.00 4.45
C ASN A 111 -13.70 10.46 4.70
N ASP A 112 -12.74 9.54 4.52
CA ASP A 112 -11.30 9.80 4.73
C ASP A 112 -10.62 10.35 3.46
N LEU A 113 -11.30 10.31 2.30
CA LEU A 113 -10.70 10.68 1.01
C LEU A 113 -10.29 12.16 0.92
N PRO A 114 -11.06 13.14 1.44
CA PRO A 114 -10.64 14.53 1.44
C PRO A 114 -9.32 14.73 2.21
N LEU A 115 -9.23 14.18 3.42
CA LEU A 115 -8.02 14.25 4.24
C LEU A 115 -6.83 13.56 3.55
N ALA A 116 -7.05 12.38 2.95
CA ALA A 116 -6.00 11.68 2.20
C ALA A 116 -5.48 12.52 1.02
N SER A 117 -6.39 13.19 0.28
CA SER A 117 -6.02 14.10 -0.81
C SER A 117 -5.17 15.28 -0.34
N GLU A 118 -5.53 15.87 0.80
CA GLU A 118 -4.77 16.96 1.43
C GLU A 118 -3.37 16.51 1.85
N VAL A 119 -3.25 15.36 2.50
CA VAL A 119 -1.97 14.76 2.90
C VAL A 119 -1.07 14.54 1.69
N ILE A 120 -1.59 13.97 0.60
CA ILE A 120 -0.84 13.73 -0.63
C ILE A 120 -0.35 15.05 -1.23
N LYS A 121 -1.20 16.07 -1.30
CA LYS A 121 -0.83 17.40 -1.81
C LYS A 121 0.24 18.06 -0.95
N LYS A 122 0.06 18.05 0.38
CA LYS A 122 1.00 18.59 1.36
C LYS A 122 2.38 17.89 1.25
N TYR A 123 2.39 16.56 1.16
CA TYR A 123 3.61 15.79 0.98
C TYR A 123 4.34 16.15 -0.32
N LYS A 124 3.62 16.20 -1.44
CA LYS A 124 4.20 16.60 -2.73
C LYS A 124 4.77 18.01 -2.70
N THR A 125 4.04 18.96 -2.11
CA THR A 125 4.50 20.36 -1.99
C THR A 125 5.76 20.43 -1.14
N ALA A 126 5.82 19.75 0.01
CA ALA A 126 7.01 19.73 0.87
C ALA A 126 8.23 19.19 0.11
N LEU A 127 8.08 18.10 -0.64
CA LEU A 127 9.15 17.53 -1.46
C LEU A 127 9.55 18.45 -2.64
N SER A 128 8.61 19.15 -3.24
CA SER A 128 8.90 20.09 -4.32
C SER A 128 9.71 21.28 -3.83
N ASP A 129 9.36 21.76 -2.64
CA ASP A 129 9.99 22.92 -2.00
C ASP A 129 11.25 22.56 -1.19
N ASP A 130 11.66 21.30 -1.19
CA ASP A 130 12.78 20.74 -0.37
C ASP A 130 12.60 21.02 1.13
N LYS A 131 11.33 21.01 1.62
CA LYS A 131 10.95 21.23 3.03
C LYS A 131 10.75 19.92 3.76
N VAL A 132 10.94 19.95 5.09
CA VAL A 132 10.61 18.83 5.96
C VAL A 132 9.09 18.65 5.96
N PHE A 133 8.66 17.39 5.80
CA PHE A 133 7.25 17.01 5.88
C PHE A 133 6.93 16.39 7.25
N GLU A 134 5.92 16.91 7.91
CA GLU A 134 5.42 16.41 9.18
C GLU A 134 3.91 16.23 9.14
N PHE A 135 3.44 15.15 9.77
CA PHE A 135 2.02 14.88 9.96
C PHE A 135 1.49 15.59 11.19
N ASN A 136 0.28 16.13 11.11
CA ASN A 136 -0.51 16.47 12.27
C ASN A 136 -1.19 15.21 12.86
N GLU A 137 -1.88 15.33 14.01
CA GLU A 137 -2.46 14.18 14.71
C GLU A 137 -3.58 13.48 13.91
N SER A 138 -4.40 14.20 13.17
CA SER A 138 -5.44 13.60 12.33
C SER A 138 -4.83 12.87 11.11
N GLU A 139 -3.79 13.42 10.51
CA GLU A 139 -3.07 12.82 9.39
C GLU A 139 -2.37 11.51 9.80
N LYS A 140 -1.79 11.44 11.02
CA LYS A 140 -1.15 10.22 11.56
C LYS A 140 -2.11 9.05 11.69
N GLN A 141 -3.40 9.29 11.84
CA GLN A 141 -4.41 8.23 11.94
C GLN A 141 -4.55 7.45 10.63
N ILE A 142 -4.44 8.14 9.50
CA ILE A 142 -4.64 7.55 8.17
C ILE A 142 -3.36 7.37 7.37
N ALA A 143 -2.24 8.01 7.76
CA ALA A 143 -1.03 8.06 6.95
C ALA A 143 0.25 7.86 7.78
N HIS A 144 1.30 7.34 7.14
CA HIS A 144 2.64 7.25 7.68
C HIS A 144 3.68 7.15 6.56
N LEU A 145 4.94 7.44 6.88
CA LEU A 145 6.08 7.28 5.98
C LEU A 145 6.85 6.00 6.31
N VAL A 146 7.34 5.34 5.27
CA VAL A 146 8.26 4.19 5.39
C VAL A 146 9.45 4.44 4.47
N SER A 147 10.67 4.33 4.98
CA SER A 147 11.86 4.53 4.15
C SER A 147 11.96 3.44 3.07
N LYS A 148 12.51 3.83 1.91
CA LYS A 148 12.75 2.90 0.80
C LYS A 148 13.69 1.76 1.23
N GLU A 149 14.72 2.07 2.02
CA GLU A 149 15.66 1.09 2.55
C GLU A 149 14.96 0.01 3.39
N LYS A 150 13.99 0.39 4.23
CA LYS A 150 13.23 -0.57 5.05
C LYS A 150 12.41 -1.53 4.19
N ILE A 151 11.85 -1.06 3.08
CA ILE A 151 11.10 -1.91 2.14
C ILE A 151 12.05 -2.82 1.36
N ILE A 152 13.17 -2.30 0.88
CA ILE A 152 14.19 -3.07 0.15
C ILE A 152 14.76 -4.17 1.05
N ALA A 153 15.03 -3.86 2.32
CA ALA A 153 15.58 -4.82 3.28
C ALA A 153 14.70 -6.05 3.53
N THR A 154 13.39 -5.98 3.25
CA THR A 154 12.50 -7.15 3.37
C THR A 154 12.73 -8.21 2.29
N GLY A 155 13.37 -7.86 1.17
CA GLY A 155 13.62 -8.73 0.03
C GLY A 155 12.39 -9.08 -0.82
N ASP A 156 11.18 -9.00 -0.26
CA ASP A 156 9.91 -9.23 -0.96
C ASP A 156 9.27 -7.94 -1.48
N TYR A 157 9.85 -6.78 -1.16
CA TYR A 157 9.37 -5.45 -1.54
C TYR A 157 7.89 -5.22 -1.22
N ASN A 158 7.42 -5.74 -0.10
CA ASN A 158 6.02 -5.68 0.28
C ASN A 158 5.55 -4.21 0.42
N LEU A 159 4.44 -3.87 -0.22
CA LEU A 159 3.84 -2.53 -0.23
C LEU A 159 2.62 -2.41 0.70
N SER A 160 2.45 -3.34 1.64
CA SER A 160 1.44 -3.23 2.69
C SER A 160 1.93 -2.31 3.81
N GLY A 161 1.39 -1.09 3.88
CA GLY A 161 1.82 -0.09 4.87
C GLY A 161 1.71 -0.57 6.31
N ASP A 162 0.68 -1.34 6.64
CA ASP A 162 0.46 -1.85 8.02
C ASP A 162 1.61 -2.74 8.51
N ARG A 163 2.32 -3.42 7.61
CA ARG A 163 3.51 -4.24 7.95
C ARG A 163 4.64 -3.43 8.59
N TYR A 164 4.72 -2.16 8.29
CA TYR A 164 5.81 -1.27 8.72
C TYR A 164 5.43 -0.37 9.88
N LYS A 165 4.16 -0.35 10.26
CA LYS A 165 3.75 0.28 11.51
C LYS A 165 4.36 -0.56 12.63
N GLY A 166 5.24 0.06 13.45
CA GLY A 166 5.72 -0.60 14.66
C GLY A 166 4.54 -1.09 15.48
N THR A 167 4.65 -2.23 16.09
CA THR A 167 3.72 -2.66 17.14
C THR A 167 3.73 -1.58 18.21
N VAL A 168 2.72 -0.71 18.21
CA VAL A 168 2.45 0.12 19.37
C VAL A 168 2.05 -0.87 20.46
N ALA A 169 2.93 -1.10 21.42
CA ALA A 169 2.57 -1.87 22.59
C ALA A 169 1.29 -1.23 23.16
N PRO A 170 0.21 -1.97 23.39
CA PRO A 170 -1.03 -1.40 23.90
C PRO A 170 -0.72 -0.74 25.24
N ILE A 171 -1.09 0.54 25.36
CA ILE A 171 -0.76 1.43 26.50
C ILE A 171 -1.32 0.91 27.86
N ASN A 172 -2.22 -0.10 27.82
CA ASN A 172 -2.83 -0.75 28.98
C ASN A 172 -2.73 -2.28 28.90
N GLN A 173 -1.52 -2.80 28.75
CA GLN A 173 -1.31 -4.23 28.69
C GLN A 173 -1.36 -4.83 30.12
N LYS A 174 -2.42 -5.58 30.42
CA LYS A 174 -2.60 -6.27 31.71
C LYS A 174 -1.65 -7.49 31.85
N TRP A 175 -1.19 -8.02 30.71
CA TRP A 175 -0.35 -9.23 30.67
C TRP A 175 0.94 -8.95 29.89
N PRO A 176 2.10 -9.49 30.29
CA PRO A 176 3.33 -9.36 29.54
C PRO A 176 3.17 -10.01 28.14
N MET A 177 3.77 -9.39 27.13
CA MET A 177 3.87 -10.00 25.79
C MET A 177 5.11 -10.87 25.76
N GLU A 178 4.93 -12.11 25.30
CA GLU A 178 6.00 -13.07 25.09
C GLU A 178 5.94 -13.57 23.64
N GLU A 179 7.04 -14.04 23.11
CA GLU A 179 7.07 -14.53 21.73
C GLU A 179 6.29 -15.83 21.61
N LEU A 180 5.30 -15.89 20.71
CA LEU A 180 4.46 -17.07 20.52
C LEU A 180 5.29 -18.34 20.22
N GLY A 181 6.45 -18.18 19.57
CA GLY A 181 7.35 -19.28 19.25
C GLY A 181 7.95 -20.01 20.46
N GLU A 182 7.94 -19.40 21.65
CA GLU A 182 8.37 -20.05 22.88
C GLU A 182 7.32 -21.04 23.44
N TYR A 183 6.06 -20.89 23.03
CA TYR A 183 4.92 -21.65 23.55
C TYR A 183 4.26 -22.56 22.52
N VAL A 184 4.47 -22.32 21.22
CA VAL A 184 3.76 -22.98 20.12
C VAL A 184 4.71 -23.35 19.00
N GLU A 185 4.70 -24.62 18.63
CA GLU A 185 5.35 -25.09 17.40
C GLU A 185 4.34 -25.10 16.25
N LEU A 186 4.61 -24.32 15.18
CA LEU A 186 3.76 -24.23 14.01
C LEU A 186 4.12 -25.28 12.97
N ASN A 187 3.32 -26.34 12.91
CA ASN A 187 3.46 -27.39 11.91
C ASN A 187 2.50 -27.17 10.72
N ARG A 188 3.04 -27.29 9.50
CA ARG A 188 2.24 -27.20 8.28
C ARG A 188 1.31 -28.41 8.19
N GLY A 189 0.01 -28.19 8.11
CA GLY A 189 -0.98 -29.27 7.96
C GLY A 189 -0.79 -30.06 6.67
N VAL A 190 -1.21 -31.33 6.68
CA VAL A 190 -1.16 -32.24 5.52
C VAL A 190 -2.32 -31.91 4.58
N VAL A 191 -2.03 -31.72 3.29
CA VAL A 191 -3.06 -31.50 2.27
C VAL A 191 -3.71 -32.87 1.95
N TYR A 192 -4.98 -33.05 2.31
CA TYR A 192 -5.75 -34.20 1.89
C TYR A 192 -6.16 -34.04 0.42
N SER A 193 -5.62 -34.88 -0.45
CA SER A 193 -6.20 -35.07 -1.78
C SER A 193 -7.45 -35.97 -1.66
N LYS A 194 -8.62 -35.44 -2.01
CA LYS A 194 -9.80 -36.30 -2.23
C LYS A 194 -9.49 -37.24 -3.39
N LYS A 195 -9.58 -38.58 -3.11
CA LYS A 195 -9.66 -39.60 -4.15
C LYS A 195 -10.99 -39.50 -4.88
#